data_c11570836c37da80e497826d330e5d06
#
_entry.id   c11570836c37da80e497826d330e5d06
#
_cell.length_a   1.000
_cell.length_b   1.000
_cell.length_c   1.000
_cell.angle_alpha   90.00
_cell.angle_beta   90.00
_cell.angle_gamma   90.00
#
_symmetry.space_group_name_H-M   'P 1'
#
loop_
_entity.id
_entity.type
_entity.pdbx_description
1 polymer ?
#
loop_
_entity_poly.entity_id
_entity_poly.type
_entity_poly.pdbx_seq_one_letter_code
_entity_poly.pdbx_strand_id
1 'polypeptide(L)'
;MKTGDLMSDCKYVDVHTHVNLAAFKDDQDDVTKRALLAGVAHINVGTQRDTSQAAVTLAEKYDEGVYAAIGLHPVHTSKSFHDAQELDSAPTADAKGFVSRGEIFDHDFYKTLAAHPKVVAIGECGLDYYRLDEGTAAVQKEAFVSQIELANEVGKPLMLHIRSGSGANAYRDAHELLKAHAKVLGNVHFFAGSVEDAKLFLELGYTISFTGVITFTHDYDEVVAYAPLDMLHAETDAPYVTPAPHRGTRNEPFNVQEVVKKIAEIKNLDLETVRVQLRENAKRMFGI
;
A
#
# COMPACT_ATOMS: atom_id res chain seq x y z
N MET A 1 22.60 17.24 17.19
CA MET A 1 21.62 16.57 18.06
C MET A 1 21.92 15.08 18.01
N LYS A 2 22.05 14.39 19.14
CA LYS A 2 22.22 12.94 19.14
C LYS A 2 20.94 12.34 18.56
N THR A 3 21.09 11.51 17.54
CA THR A 3 20.04 10.68 16.95
C THR A 3 19.53 9.73 18.05
N GLY A 4 18.53 10.18 18.82
CA GLY A 4 17.70 9.28 19.61
C GLY A 4 16.86 8.49 18.62
N ASP A 5 16.58 7.27 18.96
CA ASP A 5 15.75 6.32 18.21
C ASP A 5 14.43 7.00 17.74
N LEU A 6 14.41 7.59 16.53
CA LEU A 6 13.26 8.30 15.96
C LEU A 6 12.04 7.40 15.82
N MET A 7 12.26 6.06 15.67
CA MET A 7 11.17 5.09 15.67
C MET A 7 10.52 4.95 17.05
N SER A 8 11.24 5.22 18.16
CA SER A 8 10.63 5.27 19.48
C SER A 8 9.62 6.42 19.62
N ASP A 9 9.82 7.49 18.82
CA ASP A 9 8.99 8.70 18.84
C ASP A 9 7.83 8.67 17.83
N CYS A 10 7.88 7.78 16.81
CA CYS A 10 6.79 7.61 15.85
C CYS A 10 5.57 6.95 16.51
N LYS A 11 4.46 7.68 16.50
CA LYS A 11 3.18 7.26 17.08
C LYS A 11 2.29 6.51 16.09
N TYR A 12 2.46 6.80 14.82
CA TYR A 12 1.66 6.26 13.71
C TYR A 12 2.58 5.68 12.64
N VAL A 13 2.05 4.74 11.86
CA VAL A 13 2.69 4.24 10.64
C VAL A 13 1.67 4.29 9.51
N ASP A 14 2.02 5.00 8.44
CA ASP A 14 1.35 4.93 7.15
C ASP A 14 2.00 3.79 6.35
N VAL A 15 1.32 2.66 6.24
CA VAL A 15 1.93 1.48 5.63
C VAL A 15 1.95 1.52 4.10
N HIS A 16 1.26 2.49 3.46
CA HIS A 16 1.21 2.61 2.01
C HIS A 16 1.00 4.06 1.56
N THR A 17 2.03 4.64 0.95
CA THR A 17 1.99 5.99 0.37
C THR A 17 2.91 6.09 -0.84
N HIS A 18 2.72 7.11 -1.68
CA HIS A 18 3.51 7.31 -2.90
C HIS A 18 4.17 8.70 -2.96
N VAL A 19 4.82 9.13 -1.88
CA VAL A 19 5.56 10.41 -1.86
C VAL A 19 6.72 10.40 -2.87
N ASN A 20 7.15 9.23 -3.34
CA ASN A 20 8.12 9.02 -4.41
C ASN A 20 7.61 9.35 -5.82
N LEU A 21 6.30 9.62 -6.01
CA LEU A 21 5.72 9.90 -7.33
C LEU A 21 5.80 11.38 -7.72
N ALA A 22 5.58 11.63 -9.01
CA ALA A 22 5.65 12.97 -9.62
C ALA A 22 4.71 14.01 -8.98
N ALA A 23 3.62 13.57 -8.34
CA ALA A 23 2.69 14.45 -7.62
C ALA A 23 3.35 15.22 -6.46
N PHE A 24 4.50 14.75 -5.97
CA PHE A 24 5.26 15.35 -4.87
C PHE A 24 6.63 15.87 -5.28
N LYS A 25 6.96 15.90 -6.58
CA LYS A 25 8.31 16.23 -7.09
C LYS A 25 8.86 17.56 -6.57
N ASP A 26 7.99 18.55 -6.32
CA ASP A 26 8.38 19.90 -5.96
C ASP A 26 8.50 20.12 -4.44
N ASP A 27 7.90 19.20 -3.61
CA ASP A 27 7.85 19.35 -2.15
C ASP A 27 8.03 18.02 -1.38
N GLN A 28 8.58 17.00 -2.03
CA GLN A 28 8.74 15.64 -1.49
C GLN A 28 9.41 15.60 -0.10
N ASP A 29 10.51 16.34 0.06
CA ASP A 29 11.24 16.39 1.33
C ASP A 29 10.43 17.14 2.42
N ASP A 30 9.66 18.16 2.05
CA ASP A 30 8.84 18.90 3.00
C ASP A 30 7.64 18.08 3.48
N VAL A 31 7.00 17.33 2.57
CA VAL A 31 5.92 16.36 2.91
C VAL A 31 6.44 15.30 3.88
N THR A 32 7.59 14.69 3.54
CA THR A 32 8.22 13.68 4.40
C THR A 32 8.54 14.24 5.80
N LYS A 33 9.16 15.44 5.87
CA LYS A 33 9.46 16.09 7.15
C LYS A 33 8.21 16.40 7.96
N ARG A 34 7.12 16.88 7.32
CA ARG A 34 5.84 17.12 8.00
C ARG A 34 5.29 15.84 8.63
N ALA A 35 5.33 14.71 7.91
CA ALA A 35 4.90 13.41 8.42
C ALA A 35 5.74 13.01 9.65
N LEU A 36 7.07 13.04 9.55
CA LEU A 36 7.97 12.67 10.66
C LEU A 36 7.79 13.58 11.88
N LEU A 37 7.66 14.90 11.68
CA LEU A 37 7.39 15.85 12.77
C LEU A 37 6.03 15.62 13.44
N ALA A 38 5.05 15.10 12.70
CA ALA A 38 3.75 14.68 13.25
C ALA A 38 3.81 13.30 13.94
N GLY A 39 4.99 12.66 13.99
CA GLY A 39 5.18 11.34 14.57
C GLY A 39 4.64 10.22 13.67
N VAL A 40 4.66 10.40 12.35
CA VAL A 40 4.21 9.42 11.36
C VAL A 40 5.41 8.87 10.58
N ALA A 41 5.71 7.59 10.77
CA ALA A 41 6.58 6.85 9.88
C ALA A 41 5.79 6.38 8.65
N HIS A 42 6.45 6.18 7.50
CA HIS A 42 5.73 5.77 6.29
C HIS A 42 6.56 4.90 5.34
N ILE A 43 5.84 4.05 4.59
CA ILE A 43 6.41 3.18 3.56
C ILE A 43 6.03 3.76 2.20
N ASN A 44 7.04 4.22 1.44
CA ASN A 44 6.86 4.69 0.07
C ASN A 44 6.83 3.51 -0.89
N VAL A 45 5.79 3.42 -1.71
CA VAL A 45 5.54 2.25 -2.54
C VAL A 45 5.86 2.55 -4.01
N GLY A 46 6.69 1.72 -4.61
CA GLY A 46 6.97 1.71 -6.04
C GLY A 46 5.95 0.86 -6.79
N THR A 47 5.62 1.27 -8.00
CA THR A 47 4.61 0.60 -8.85
C THR A 47 5.23 0.02 -10.13
N GLN A 48 6.47 0.38 -10.42
CA GLN A 48 7.28 -0.08 -11.55
C GLN A 48 8.77 0.21 -11.27
N ARG A 49 9.66 -0.14 -12.19
CA ARG A 49 11.11 -0.07 -11.99
C ARG A 49 11.61 1.29 -11.53
N ASP A 50 11.25 2.37 -12.22
CA ASP A 50 11.71 3.73 -11.91
C ASP A 50 11.11 4.28 -10.61
N THR A 51 9.84 4.03 -10.33
CA THR A 51 9.18 4.45 -9.09
C THR A 51 9.66 3.64 -7.88
N SER A 52 10.00 2.36 -8.06
CA SER A 52 10.63 1.53 -7.03
C SER A 52 12.02 2.04 -6.67
N GLN A 53 12.84 2.39 -7.67
CA GLN A 53 14.13 3.03 -7.42
C GLN A 53 13.97 4.37 -6.70
N ALA A 54 12.99 5.19 -7.11
CA ALA A 54 12.72 6.48 -6.48
C ALA A 54 12.28 6.32 -5.01
N ALA A 55 11.47 5.30 -4.69
CA ALA A 55 11.06 5.01 -3.31
C ALA A 55 12.26 4.70 -2.41
N VAL A 56 13.20 3.87 -2.89
CA VAL A 56 14.44 3.57 -2.16
C VAL A 56 15.30 4.82 -2.01
N THR A 57 15.49 5.58 -3.09
CA THR A 57 16.28 6.83 -3.07
C THR A 57 15.71 7.87 -2.09
N LEU A 58 14.37 7.95 -1.97
CA LEU A 58 13.74 8.80 -0.98
C LEU A 58 14.02 8.29 0.44
N ALA A 59 13.87 6.99 0.68
CA ALA A 59 14.06 6.41 2.00
C ALA A 59 15.52 6.50 2.49
N GLU A 60 16.51 6.46 1.59
CA GLU A 60 17.93 6.61 1.89
C GLU A 60 18.29 7.97 2.51
N LYS A 61 17.50 9.03 2.23
CA LYS A 61 17.75 10.37 2.77
C LYS A 61 17.49 10.50 4.27
N TYR A 62 16.81 9.50 4.86
CA TYR A 62 16.35 9.53 6.25
C TYR A 62 16.87 8.32 7.00
N ASP A 63 17.48 8.54 8.16
CA ASP A 63 18.02 7.45 8.99
C ASP A 63 16.93 6.49 9.43
N GLU A 64 15.76 7.02 9.85
CA GLU A 64 14.62 6.27 10.38
C GLU A 64 13.27 6.86 9.95
N GLY A 65 12.21 6.07 10.09
CA GLY A 65 10.83 6.50 9.86
C GLY A 65 10.40 6.59 8.40
N VAL A 66 11.32 6.36 7.43
CA VAL A 66 11.01 6.34 5.99
C VAL A 66 11.55 5.06 5.38
N TYR A 67 10.65 4.31 4.74
CA TYR A 67 10.90 2.98 4.18
C TYR A 67 10.40 2.89 2.75
N ALA A 68 10.69 1.79 2.07
CA ALA A 68 10.28 1.51 0.70
C ALA A 68 9.67 0.11 0.56
N ALA A 69 8.64 0.01 -0.28
CA ALA A 69 8.21 -1.23 -0.91
C ALA A 69 8.48 -1.13 -2.41
N ILE A 70 8.86 -2.25 -3.05
CA ILE A 70 9.29 -2.26 -4.45
C ILE A 70 8.59 -3.37 -5.22
N GLY A 71 8.07 -3.06 -6.39
CA GLY A 71 7.35 -4.05 -7.20
C GLY A 71 6.87 -3.51 -8.53
N LEU A 72 6.17 -4.39 -9.25
CA LEU A 72 5.47 -4.10 -10.49
C LEU A 72 3.97 -4.25 -10.26
N HIS A 73 3.29 -3.12 -10.24
CA HIS A 73 1.83 -3.05 -10.10
C HIS A 73 1.13 -3.72 -11.28
N PRO A 74 0.02 -4.45 -11.08
CA PRO A 74 -0.66 -5.18 -12.14
C PRO A 74 -1.05 -4.33 -13.36
N VAL A 75 -1.46 -3.08 -13.19
CA VAL A 75 -1.81 -2.20 -14.33
C VAL A 75 -0.60 -1.85 -15.21
N HIS A 76 0.63 -1.98 -14.70
CA HIS A 76 1.85 -1.70 -15.45
C HIS A 76 2.40 -2.92 -16.20
N THR A 77 1.81 -4.10 -16.05
CA THR A 77 2.21 -5.31 -16.77
C THR A 77 1.80 -5.30 -18.25
N SER A 78 0.85 -4.46 -18.63
CA SER A 78 0.39 -4.27 -20.00
C SER A 78 0.35 -2.79 -20.37
N LYS A 79 0.27 -2.52 -21.67
CA LYS A 79 0.13 -1.16 -22.18
C LYS A 79 -1.36 -0.79 -22.15
N SER A 80 -1.75 0.08 -21.23
CA SER A 80 -3.14 0.48 -21.02
C SER A 80 -3.25 1.97 -20.68
N PHE A 81 -4.39 2.56 -21.00
CA PHE A 81 -4.69 3.94 -20.61
C PHE A 81 -5.48 3.96 -19.29
N HIS A 82 -5.05 4.78 -18.35
CA HIS A 82 -5.69 4.99 -17.05
C HIS A 82 -6.13 6.43 -16.94
N ASP A 83 -7.41 6.67 -16.72
CA ASP A 83 -7.96 8.00 -16.54
C ASP A 83 -7.84 8.50 -15.07
N ALA A 84 -8.10 9.80 -14.88
CA ALA A 84 -8.01 10.41 -13.55
C ALA A 84 -9.03 9.84 -12.54
N GLN A 85 -10.14 9.24 -13.00
CA GLN A 85 -11.16 8.63 -12.13
C GLN A 85 -10.70 7.29 -11.58
N GLU A 86 -9.91 6.53 -12.37
CA GLU A 86 -9.29 5.29 -11.88
C GLU A 86 -8.30 5.54 -10.76
N LEU A 87 -7.67 6.70 -10.77
CA LEU A 87 -6.67 7.09 -9.79
C LEU A 87 -7.30 7.74 -8.54
N ASP A 88 -8.65 7.78 -8.46
CA ASP A 88 -9.41 8.50 -7.42
C ASP A 88 -8.87 9.92 -7.16
N SER A 89 -8.30 10.51 -8.20
CA SER A 89 -7.77 11.87 -8.15
C SER A 89 -8.92 12.85 -8.07
N ALA A 90 -8.87 13.81 -7.15
CA ALA A 90 -9.77 14.94 -7.19
C ALA A 90 -9.74 15.54 -8.61
N PRO A 91 -10.89 15.91 -9.21
CA PRO A 91 -10.93 16.48 -10.54
C PRO A 91 -10.24 17.86 -10.53
N THR A 92 -8.93 17.86 -10.74
CA THR A 92 -8.20 19.06 -11.11
C THR A 92 -8.30 19.22 -12.62
N ALA A 93 -8.47 20.44 -13.11
CA ALA A 93 -8.66 20.74 -14.54
C ALA A 93 -7.53 20.18 -15.45
N ASP A 94 -6.42 19.73 -14.88
CA ASP A 94 -5.23 19.19 -15.54
C ASP A 94 -4.99 17.69 -15.31
N ALA A 95 -5.91 16.97 -14.65
CA ALA A 95 -5.79 15.53 -14.43
C ALA A 95 -5.95 14.76 -15.75
N LYS A 96 -4.87 14.73 -16.52
CA LYS A 96 -4.73 13.87 -17.70
C LYS A 96 -4.42 12.47 -17.21
N GLY A 97 -5.18 11.48 -17.67
CA GLY A 97 -4.83 10.08 -17.48
C GLY A 97 -3.41 9.77 -18.01
N PHE A 98 -2.87 8.64 -17.65
CA PHE A 98 -1.56 8.19 -18.15
C PHE A 98 -1.70 6.89 -18.97
N VAL A 99 -0.70 6.64 -19.81
CA VAL A 99 -0.57 5.37 -20.54
C VAL A 99 0.53 4.55 -19.88
N SER A 100 0.20 3.37 -19.35
CA SER A 100 1.18 2.41 -18.90
C SER A 100 2.07 1.96 -20.05
N ARG A 101 3.37 1.80 -19.80
CA ARG A 101 4.34 1.39 -20.83
C ARG A 101 4.27 -0.09 -21.17
N GLY A 102 3.68 -0.90 -20.28
CA GLY A 102 3.79 -2.36 -20.31
C GLY A 102 5.21 -2.79 -19.92
N GLU A 103 5.39 -3.29 -18.70
CA GLU A 103 6.69 -3.68 -18.16
C GLU A 103 6.68 -5.19 -17.86
N ILE A 104 7.77 -5.87 -18.17
CA ILE A 104 7.99 -7.26 -17.76
C ILE A 104 8.76 -7.20 -16.44
N PHE A 105 8.35 -8.01 -15.46
CA PHE A 105 9.02 -8.07 -14.18
C PHE A 105 10.48 -8.54 -14.33
N ASP A 106 11.43 -7.66 -13.99
CA ASP A 106 12.87 -7.93 -14.05
C ASP A 106 13.34 -8.42 -12.68
N HIS A 107 13.34 -9.75 -12.50
CA HIS A 107 13.69 -10.40 -11.23
C HIS A 107 15.04 -9.94 -10.68
N ASP A 108 16.08 -9.85 -11.50
CA ASP A 108 17.44 -9.52 -11.05
C ASP A 108 17.55 -8.07 -10.59
N PHE A 109 16.86 -7.15 -11.28
CA PHE A 109 16.77 -5.75 -10.86
C PHE A 109 16.09 -5.63 -9.49
N TYR A 110 14.89 -6.21 -9.33
CA TYR A 110 14.14 -6.12 -8.08
C TYR A 110 14.83 -6.86 -6.94
N LYS A 111 15.49 -7.99 -7.21
CA LYS A 111 16.31 -8.70 -6.22
C LYS A 111 17.46 -7.85 -5.71
N THR A 112 18.17 -7.17 -6.63
CA THR A 112 19.26 -6.26 -6.26
C THR A 112 18.75 -5.12 -5.39
N LEU A 113 17.62 -4.52 -5.77
CA LEU A 113 17.01 -3.43 -5.02
C LEU A 113 16.46 -3.89 -3.66
N ALA A 114 15.91 -5.11 -3.58
CA ALA A 114 15.40 -5.72 -2.36
C ALA A 114 16.48 -5.96 -1.28
N ALA A 115 17.76 -6.03 -1.66
CA ALA A 115 18.86 -6.16 -0.71
C ALA A 115 19.08 -4.89 0.13
N HIS A 116 18.52 -3.76 -0.29
CA HIS A 116 18.67 -2.51 0.45
C HIS A 116 17.92 -2.57 1.81
N PRO A 117 18.53 -2.13 2.93
CA PRO A 117 17.91 -2.25 4.27
C PRO A 117 16.62 -1.43 4.43
N LYS A 118 16.45 -0.37 3.64
CA LYS A 118 15.21 0.44 3.64
C LYS A 118 14.04 -0.21 2.90
N VAL A 119 14.28 -1.26 2.11
CA VAL A 119 13.20 -2.02 1.46
C VAL A 119 12.63 -3.00 2.47
N VAL A 120 11.34 -2.84 2.79
CA VAL A 120 10.65 -3.60 3.83
C VAL A 120 9.57 -4.53 3.29
N ALA A 121 9.21 -4.43 2.01
CA ALA A 121 8.22 -5.29 1.37
C ALA A 121 8.47 -5.43 -0.15
N ILE A 122 7.98 -6.51 -0.75
CA ILE A 122 7.85 -6.69 -2.20
C ILE A 122 6.43 -6.31 -2.59
N GLY A 123 6.31 -5.33 -3.44
CA GLY A 123 5.06 -4.72 -3.90
C GLY A 123 5.28 -3.22 -4.21
N GLU A 124 4.33 -2.66 -4.87
CA GLU A 124 2.95 -3.05 -5.04
C GLU A 124 2.82 -4.12 -6.13
N CYS A 125 2.20 -5.24 -5.81
CA CYS A 125 2.01 -6.36 -6.73
C CYS A 125 0.64 -7.02 -6.50
N GLY A 126 0.17 -7.79 -7.45
CA GLY A 126 -1.13 -8.48 -7.30
C GLY A 126 -1.94 -8.50 -8.57
N LEU A 127 -3.27 -8.29 -8.43
CA LEU A 127 -4.23 -8.40 -9.53
C LEU A 127 -5.20 -7.21 -9.55
N ASP A 128 -5.33 -6.57 -10.71
CA ASP A 128 -6.34 -5.54 -10.96
C ASP A 128 -7.23 -5.96 -12.14
N TYR A 129 -8.49 -6.26 -11.83
CA TYR A 129 -9.48 -6.70 -12.80
C TYR A 129 -10.54 -5.63 -13.08
N TYR A 130 -10.33 -4.41 -12.61
CA TYR A 130 -11.30 -3.34 -12.79
C TYR A 130 -11.57 -3.01 -14.26
N ARG A 131 -10.51 -2.99 -15.07
CA ARG A 131 -10.59 -2.88 -16.54
C ARG A 131 -9.65 -3.91 -17.16
N LEU A 132 -10.18 -5.11 -17.40
CA LEU A 132 -9.44 -6.16 -18.07
C LEU A 132 -9.63 -6.09 -19.58
N ASP A 133 -8.55 -5.88 -20.30
CA ASP A 133 -8.47 -6.22 -21.72
C ASP A 133 -8.21 -7.72 -21.87
N GLU A 134 -8.57 -8.28 -23.04
CA GLU A 134 -8.36 -9.70 -23.35
C GLU A 134 -6.88 -10.11 -23.15
N GLY A 135 -6.65 -11.14 -22.35
CA GLY A 135 -5.30 -11.67 -22.06
C GLY A 135 -4.52 -10.98 -20.94
N THR A 136 -4.91 -9.80 -20.48
CA THR A 136 -4.14 -9.07 -19.45
C THR A 136 -4.15 -9.75 -18.08
N ALA A 137 -5.20 -10.48 -17.73
CA ALA A 137 -5.26 -11.26 -16.48
C ALA A 137 -4.15 -12.31 -16.39
N ALA A 138 -3.82 -12.99 -17.48
CA ALA A 138 -2.76 -14.00 -17.51
C ALA A 138 -1.38 -13.36 -17.25
N VAL A 139 -1.11 -12.22 -17.89
CA VAL A 139 0.15 -11.48 -17.72
C VAL A 139 0.28 -10.95 -16.28
N GLN A 140 -0.80 -10.43 -15.69
CA GLN A 140 -0.81 -10.01 -14.29
C GLN A 140 -0.51 -11.17 -13.34
N LYS A 141 -1.11 -12.35 -13.55
CA LYS A 141 -0.87 -13.56 -12.75
C LYS A 141 0.58 -14.02 -12.84
N GLU A 142 1.17 -14.04 -14.04
CA GLU A 142 2.58 -14.40 -14.24
C GLU A 142 3.52 -13.43 -13.49
N ALA A 143 3.31 -12.13 -13.64
CA ALA A 143 4.08 -11.11 -12.94
C ALA A 143 3.89 -11.19 -11.41
N PHE A 144 2.69 -11.50 -10.95
CA PHE A 144 2.41 -11.67 -9.53
C PHE A 144 3.14 -12.89 -8.95
N VAL A 145 3.09 -14.05 -9.61
CA VAL A 145 3.82 -15.25 -9.18
C VAL A 145 5.32 -14.98 -9.11
N SER A 146 5.90 -14.29 -10.11
CA SER A 146 7.33 -13.94 -10.10
C SER A 146 7.69 -13.06 -8.90
N GLN A 147 6.81 -12.15 -8.48
CA GLN A 147 7.02 -11.30 -7.31
C GLN A 147 6.83 -12.06 -5.99
N ILE A 148 5.91 -13.02 -5.92
CA ILE A 148 5.79 -13.93 -4.78
C ILE A 148 7.08 -14.76 -4.61
N GLU A 149 7.64 -15.27 -5.73
CA GLU A 149 8.90 -16.03 -5.70
C GLU A 149 10.07 -15.17 -5.21
N LEU A 150 10.17 -13.92 -5.68
CA LEU A 150 11.17 -12.98 -5.17
C LEU A 150 10.97 -12.72 -3.67
N ALA A 151 9.75 -12.46 -3.22
CA ALA A 151 9.45 -12.23 -1.81
C ALA A 151 9.86 -13.42 -0.93
N ASN A 152 9.58 -14.64 -1.40
CA ASN A 152 10.03 -15.87 -0.74
C ASN A 152 11.57 -15.96 -0.65
N GLU A 153 12.26 -15.60 -1.74
CA GLU A 153 13.71 -15.66 -1.83
C GLU A 153 14.40 -14.67 -0.87
N VAL A 154 13.88 -13.45 -0.80
CA VAL A 154 14.46 -12.39 0.04
C VAL A 154 13.89 -12.35 1.46
N GLY A 155 12.87 -13.18 1.76
CA GLY A 155 12.24 -13.25 3.08
C GLY A 155 11.49 -11.99 3.49
N LYS A 156 10.96 -11.22 2.54
CA LYS A 156 10.22 -9.97 2.80
C LYS A 156 8.73 -10.16 2.58
N PRO A 157 7.85 -9.48 3.35
CA PRO A 157 6.42 -9.57 3.18
C PRO A 157 5.96 -8.97 1.84
N LEU A 158 4.77 -9.37 1.41
CA LEU A 158 4.12 -8.83 0.21
C LEU A 158 3.27 -7.60 0.55
N MET A 159 3.30 -6.58 -0.33
CA MET A 159 2.35 -5.46 -0.36
C MET A 159 1.43 -5.65 -1.55
N LEU A 160 0.17 -6.04 -1.28
CA LEU A 160 -0.73 -6.58 -2.29
C LEU A 160 -1.78 -5.55 -2.73
N HIS A 161 -1.85 -5.31 -4.05
CA HIS A 161 -2.95 -4.65 -4.73
C HIS A 161 -3.93 -5.68 -5.28
N ILE A 162 -5.18 -5.66 -4.83
CA ILE A 162 -6.21 -6.59 -5.32
C ILE A 162 -7.50 -5.81 -5.59
N ARG A 163 -7.90 -5.74 -6.85
CA ARG A 163 -9.11 -5.04 -7.26
C ARG A 163 -9.94 -5.89 -8.22
N SER A 164 -11.14 -6.25 -7.80
CA SER A 164 -12.09 -6.98 -8.65
C SER A 164 -12.77 -6.06 -9.66
N GLY A 165 -13.16 -6.63 -10.80
CA GLY A 165 -13.96 -5.98 -11.83
C GLY A 165 -15.33 -6.64 -12.00
N SER A 166 -16.12 -6.15 -12.95
CA SER A 166 -17.41 -6.74 -13.30
C SER A 166 -17.22 -8.13 -13.92
N GLY A 167 -17.51 -9.19 -13.18
CA GLY A 167 -17.50 -10.57 -13.67
C GLY A 167 -16.23 -11.39 -13.39
N ALA A 168 -15.20 -10.80 -12.78
CA ALA A 168 -14.00 -11.51 -12.35
C ALA A 168 -13.62 -11.14 -10.91
N ASN A 169 -13.35 -12.14 -10.09
CA ASN A 169 -13.00 -11.97 -8.68
C ASN A 169 -11.48 -12.08 -8.48
N ALA A 170 -10.81 -10.92 -8.42
CA ALA A 170 -9.37 -10.85 -8.20
C ALA A 170 -8.95 -11.37 -6.81
N TYR A 171 -9.80 -11.23 -5.79
CA TYR A 171 -9.51 -11.72 -4.43
C TYR A 171 -9.37 -13.25 -4.40
N ARG A 172 -10.26 -13.97 -5.08
CA ARG A 172 -10.18 -15.44 -5.18
C ARG A 172 -8.96 -15.89 -5.95
N ASP A 173 -8.70 -15.28 -7.09
CA ASP A 173 -7.53 -15.63 -7.90
C ASP A 173 -6.23 -15.35 -7.15
N ALA A 174 -6.13 -14.20 -6.48
CA ALA A 174 -4.97 -13.86 -5.65
C ALA A 174 -4.80 -14.82 -4.48
N HIS A 175 -5.90 -15.17 -3.79
CA HIS A 175 -5.88 -16.16 -2.70
C HIS A 175 -5.32 -17.52 -3.16
N GLU A 176 -5.78 -18.04 -4.31
CA GLU A 176 -5.30 -19.31 -4.84
C GLU A 176 -3.80 -19.26 -5.21
N LEU A 177 -3.35 -18.15 -5.81
CA LEU A 177 -1.93 -17.96 -6.13
C LEU A 177 -1.07 -17.87 -4.86
N LEU A 178 -1.50 -17.11 -3.86
CA LEU A 178 -0.80 -17.00 -2.59
C LEU A 178 -0.71 -18.35 -1.88
N LYS A 179 -1.82 -19.09 -1.83
CA LYS A 179 -1.86 -20.42 -1.23
C LYS A 179 -0.95 -21.43 -1.92
N ALA A 180 -0.82 -21.31 -3.25
CA ALA A 180 0.02 -22.21 -4.03
C ALA A 180 1.52 -21.86 -3.98
N HIS A 181 1.88 -20.59 -3.92
CA HIS A 181 3.24 -20.13 -4.16
C HIS A 181 3.89 -19.40 -2.98
N ALA A 182 3.13 -18.72 -2.09
CA ALA A 182 3.71 -17.89 -1.06
C ALA A 182 4.21 -18.69 0.15
N LYS A 183 5.39 -18.33 0.65
CA LYS A 183 5.99 -18.79 1.91
C LYS A 183 6.12 -17.65 2.91
N VAL A 184 5.89 -16.42 2.48
CA VAL A 184 5.88 -15.22 3.30
C VAL A 184 4.46 -14.69 3.43
N LEU A 185 4.22 -13.91 4.46
CA LEU A 185 2.96 -13.19 4.66
C LEU A 185 2.98 -11.83 3.95
N GLY A 186 1.92 -11.05 4.11
CA GLY A 186 1.81 -9.72 3.53
C GLY A 186 0.58 -8.96 4.01
N ASN A 187 0.40 -7.81 3.41
CA ASN A 187 -0.74 -6.93 3.63
C ASN A 187 -1.51 -6.72 2.32
N VAL A 188 -2.81 -6.91 2.35
CA VAL A 188 -3.70 -6.48 1.26
C VAL A 188 -4.01 -5.01 1.50
N HIS A 189 -3.34 -4.14 0.74
CA HIS A 189 -3.53 -2.72 0.84
C HIS A 189 -4.86 -2.28 0.23
N PHE A 190 -5.40 -1.16 0.70
CA PHE A 190 -6.65 -0.56 0.27
C PHE A 190 -7.75 -1.61 0.08
N PHE A 191 -7.97 -2.40 1.12
CA PHE A 191 -8.93 -3.50 1.03
C PHE A 191 -10.33 -2.98 0.71
N ALA A 192 -10.88 -3.41 -0.43
CA ALA A 192 -12.18 -3.00 -0.95
C ALA A 192 -13.09 -4.21 -1.24
N GLY A 193 -12.78 -5.38 -0.69
CA GLY A 193 -13.58 -6.60 -0.80
C GLY A 193 -14.69 -6.70 0.26
N SER A 194 -15.45 -7.78 0.19
CA SER A 194 -16.45 -8.16 1.17
C SER A 194 -15.83 -8.78 2.43
N VAL A 195 -16.65 -9.03 3.46
CA VAL A 195 -16.22 -9.82 4.65
C VAL A 195 -15.77 -11.21 4.24
N GLU A 196 -16.43 -11.84 3.27
CA GLU A 196 -16.07 -13.14 2.73
C GLU A 196 -14.69 -13.12 2.06
N ASP A 197 -14.39 -12.05 1.31
CA ASP A 197 -13.07 -11.87 0.70
C ASP A 197 -12.00 -11.64 1.79
N ALA A 198 -12.31 -10.85 2.82
CA ALA A 198 -11.39 -10.62 3.95
C ALA A 198 -11.03 -11.92 4.68
N LYS A 199 -12.01 -12.82 4.91
CA LYS A 199 -11.77 -14.14 5.52
C LYS A 199 -10.69 -14.94 4.80
N LEU A 200 -10.70 -14.93 3.46
CA LEU A 200 -9.72 -15.65 2.66
C LEU A 200 -8.26 -15.28 3.02
N PHE A 201 -8.00 -14.00 3.21
CA PHE A 201 -6.64 -13.51 3.50
C PHE A 201 -6.31 -13.61 4.99
N LEU A 202 -7.25 -13.27 5.86
CA LEU A 202 -7.05 -13.36 7.32
C LEU A 202 -6.80 -14.79 7.77
N GLU A 203 -7.47 -15.80 7.19
CA GLU A 203 -7.25 -17.24 7.47
C GLU A 203 -5.86 -17.71 7.00
N LEU A 204 -5.28 -17.11 5.96
CA LEU A 204 -3.90 -17.35 5.55
C LEU A 204 -2.87 -16.62 6.42
N GLY A 205 -3.31 -15.74 7.34
CA GLY A 205 -2.44 -14.93 8.18
C GLY A 205 -2.02 -13.59 7.56
N TYR A 206 -2.57 -13.21 6.40
CA TYR A 206 -2.38 -11.89 5.80
C TYR A 206 -3.15 -10.82 6.55
N THR A 207 -2.60 -9.63 6.62
CA THR A 207 -3.27 -8.45 7.16
C THR A 207 -3.99 -7.68 6.05
N ILE A 208 -4.90 -6.79 6.43
CA ILE A 208 -5.59 -5.88 5.51
C ILE A 208 -5.44 -4.44 6.01
N SER A 209 -5.42 -3.47 5.10
CA SER A 209 -5.33 -2.05 5.44
C SER A 209 -6.44 -1.23 4.80
N PHE A 210 -6.74 -0.10 5.44
CA PHE A 210 -7.76 0.83 4.99
C PHE A 210 -7.19 2.23 4.82
N THR A 211 -7.69 2.93 3.79
CA THR A 211 -7.32 4.31 3.45
C THR A 211 -8.31 5.32 4.01
N GLY A 212 -8.13 6.59 3.63
CA GLY A 212 -9.05 7.67 3.93
C GLY A 212 -10.50 7.44 3.46
N VAL A 213 -10.73 6.47 2.56
CA VAL A 213 -12.08 6.14 2.04
C VAL A 213 -13.08 5.85 3.15
N ILE A 214 -12.69 5.18 4.22
CA ILE A 214 -13.57 4.85 5.35
C ILE A 214 -14.07 6.07 6.12
N THR A 215 -13.47 7.25 5.92
CA THR A 215 -13.88 8.49 6.60
C THR A 215 -15.06 9.19 5.93
N PHE A 216 -15.43 8.80 4.70
CA PHE A 216 -16.48 9.46 3.92
C PHE A 216 -17.46 8.51 3.20
N THR A 217 -17.27 7.19 3.33
CA THR A 217 -18.27 6.17 2.96
C THR A 217 -18.42 5.15 4.09
N HIS A 218 -19.53 4.42 4.10
CA HIS A 218 -19.82 3.34 5.07
C HIS A 218 -19.68 1.95 4.46
N ASP A 219 -19.27 1.85 3.20
CA ASP A 219 -19.22 0.59 2.45
C ASP A 219 -18.24 -0.43 3.06
N TYR A 220 -17.27 0.04 3.84
CA TYR A 220 -16.23 -0.80 4.45
C TYR A 220 -16.40 -1.02 5.95
N ASP A 221 -17.40 -0.38 6.59
CA ASP A 221 -17.59 -0.42 8.05
C ASP A 221 -17.73 -1.85 8.56
N GLU A 222 -18.45 -2.72 7.82
CA GLU A 222 -18.65 -4.12 8.19
C GLU A 222 -17.33 -4.89 8.20
N VAL A 223 -16.49 -4.71 7.19
CA VAL A 223 -15.19 -5.38 7.10
C VAL A 223 -14.24 -4.88 8.18
N VAL A 224 -14.18 -3.56 8.40
CA VAL A 224 -13.38 -2.96 9.48
C VAL A 224 -13.83 -3.50 10.84
N ALA A 225 -15.15 -3.57 11.09
CA ALA A 225 -15.68 -4.10 12.33
C ALA A 225 -15.36 -5.58 12.53
N TYR A 226 -15.43 -6.38 11.45
CA TYR A 226 -15.20 -7.83 11.46
C TYR A 226 -13.73 -8.19 11.72
N ALA A 227 -12.79 -7.57 11.00
CA ALA A 227 -11.38 -7.97 11.03
C ALA A 227 -10.75 -7.80 12.42
N PRO A 228 -9.96 -8.75 12.93
CA PRO A 228 -9.26 -8.63 14.21
C PRO A 228 -8.33 -7.39 14.21
N LEU A 229 -8.29 -6.64 15.30
CA LEU A 229 -7.50 -5.41 15.38
C LEU A 229 -6.01 -5.64 15.14
N ASP A 230 -5.48 -6.77 15.55
CA ASP A 230 -4.08 -7.18 15.36
C ASP A 230 -3.77 -7.63 13.91
N MET A 231 -4.78 -7.69 13.04
CA MET A 231 -4.66 -7.98 11.60
C MET A 231 -4.95 -6.76 10.71
N LEU A 232 -5.10 -5.58 11.31
CA LEU A 232 -5.39 -4.33 10.59
C LEU A 232 -4.17 -3.42 10.49
N HIS A 233 -4.13 -2.62 9.40
CA HIS A 233 -3.27 -1.46 9.28
C HIS A 233 -4.05 -0.24 8.81
N ALA A 234 -3.46 0.95 8.99
CA ALA A 234 -3.93 2.20 8.43
C ALA A 234 -2.92 2.71 7.41
N GLU A 235 -3.41 3.32 6.36
CA GLU A 235 -2.61 3.89 5.28
C GLU A 235 -3.28 5.12 4.69
N THR A 236 -2.53 5.89 3.90
CA THR A 236 -3.10 7.03 3.18
C THR A 236 -3.36 6.77 1.73
N ASP A 237 -2.53 5.97 1.08
CA ASP A 237 -2.44 5.87 -0.37
C ASP A 237 -2.22 7.25 -1.02
N ALA A 238 -1.51 8.15 -0.32
CA ALA A 238 -1.26 9.50 -0.81
C ALA A 238 -0.44 9.47 -2.11
N PRO A 239 -0.79 10.29 -3.11
CA PRO A 239 -1.60 11.53 -3.07
C PRO A 239 -3.10 11.34 -3.18
N TYR A 240 -3.60 10.11 -3.24
CA TYR A 240 -5.00 9.76 -3.49
C TYR A 240 -5.82 9.72 -2.20
N VAL A 241 -7.13 9.60 -2.31
CA VAL A 241 -8.09 9.23 -1.26
C VAL A 241 -7.96 10.04 0.03
N THR A 242 -7.83 11.36 -0.09
CA THR A 242 -7.70 12.26 1.05
C THR A 242 -8.86 12.06 2.04
N PRO A 243 -8.61 11.82 3.34
CA PRO A 243 -9.68 11.60 4.32
C PRO A 243 -10.47 12.87 4.62
N ALA A 244 -11.69 12.71 5.15
CA ALA A 244 -12.37 13.83 5.81
C ALA A 244 -11.60 14.18 7.10
N PRO A 245 -11.51 15.49 7.48
CA PRO A 245 -12.15 16.65 6.86
C PRO A 245 -11.38 17.29 5.70
N HIS A 246 -10.28 16.67 5.24
CA HIS A 246 -9.34 17.26 4.28
C HIS A 246 -9.69 17.00 2.80
N ARG A 247 -10.90 16.47 2.50
CA ARG A 247 -11.36 16.17 1.13
C ARG A 247 -11.16 17.37 0.19
N GLY A 248 -10.76 17.06 -1.07
CA GLY A 248 -10.51 18.08 -2.10
C GLY A 248 -9.08 18.68 -2.10
N THR A 249 -8.21 18.25 -1.18
CA THR A 249 -6.78 18.56 -1.20
C THR A 249 -5.96 17.34 -1.60
N ARG A 250 -4.68 17.52 -1.98
CA ARG A 250 -3.75 16.41 -2.17
C ARG A 250 -3.52 15.71 -0.82
N ASN A 251 -3.63 14.40 -0.79
CA ASN A 251 -3.36 13.63 0.41
C ASN A 251 -1.86 13.61 0.76
N GLU A 252 -1.55 13.42 2.04
CA GLU A 252 -0.18 13.32 2.57
C GLU A 252 -0.12 12.26 3.68
N PRO A 253 1.05 11.63 3.93
CA PRO A 253 1.17 10.55 4.93
C PRO A 253 0.68 10.91 6.34
N PHE A 254 0.83 12.18 6.76
CA PHE A 254 0.39 12.59 8.11
C PHE A 254 -1.13 12.43 8.31
N ASN A 255 -1.92 12.39 7.23
CA ASN A 255 -3.37 12.19 7.29
C ASN A 255 -3.79 10.77 7.70
N VAL A 256 -2.86 9.81 7.81
CA VAL A 256 -3.14 8.47 8.36
C VAL A 256 -3.77 8.52 9.74
N GLN A 257 -3.54 9.59 10.49
CA GLN A 257 -4.15 9.82 11.79
C GLN A 257 -5.69 9.83 11.74
N GLU A 258 -6.27 10.37 10.66
CA GLU A 258 -7.73 10.40 10.49
C GLU A 258 -8.28 8.99 10.20
N VAL A 259 -7.52 8.17 9.47
CA VAL A 259 -7.85 6.76 9.23
C VAL A 259 -7.82 5.97 10.54
N VAL A 260 -6.80 6.15 11.37
CA VAL A 260 -6.70 5.51 12.70
C VAL A 260 -7.86 5.91 13.60
N LYS A 261 -8.24 7.18 13.63
CA LYS A 261 -9.41 7.68 14.38
C LYS A 261 -10.69 6.97 13.91
N LYS A 262 -10.86 6.85 12.60
CA LYS A 262 -12.06 6.24 12.02
C LYS A 262 -12.13 4.73 12.31
N ILE A 263 -11.00 4.01 12.25
CA ILE A 263 -10.94 2.62 12.68
C ILE A 263 -11.36 2.47 14.15
N ALA A 264 -10.89 3.36 15.02
CA ALA A 264 -11.26 3.36 16.44
C ALA A 264 -12.77 3.58 16.64
N GLU A 265 -13.38 4.51 15.90
CA GLU A 265 -14.82 4.76 15.91
C GLU A 265 -15.61 3.51 15.47
N ILE A 266 -15.28 2.94 14.30
CA ILE A 266 -16.00 1.77 13.76
C ILE A 266 -15.89 0.57 14.71
N LYS A 267 -14.70 0.36 15.27
CA LYS A 267 -14.47 -0.73 16.24
C LYS A 267 -15.03 -0.46 17.64
N ASN A 268 -15.47 0.76 17.91
CA ASN A 268 -15.90 1.21 19.24
C ASN A 268 -14.83 0.92 20.30
N LEU A 269 -13.57 1.27 20.00
CA LEU A 269 -12.41 1.11 20.87
C LEU A 269 -11.76 2.47 21.17
N ASP A 270 -11.01 2.53 22.26
CA ASP A 270 -10.20 3.69 22.60
C ASP A 270 -9.14 3.98 21.51
N LEU A 271 -9.01 5.26 21.13
CA LEU A 271 -8.10 5.71 20.09
C LEU A 271 -6.65 5.31 20.35
N GLU A 272 -6.19 5.46 21.58
CA GLU A 272 -4.81 5.14 21.95
C GLU A 272 -4.54 3.63 21.85
N THR A 273 -5.50 2.81 22.25
CA THR A 273 -5.46 1.35 22.09
C THR A 273 -5.31 0.96 20.63
N VAL A 274 -6.14 1.53 19.75
CA VAL A 274 -6.08 1.25 18.30
C VAL A 274 -4.77 1.75 17.70
N ARG A 275 -4.37 2.99 18.02
CA ARG A 275 -3.13 3.58 17.53
C ARG A 275 -1.90 2.71 17.87
N VAL A 276 -1.79 2.29 19.13
CA VAL A 276 -0.68 1.43 19.58
C VAL A 276 -0.71 0.09 18.84
N GLN A 277 -1.88 -0.55 18.76
CA GLN A 277 -1.98 -1.86 18.10
C GLN A 277 -1.62 -1.79 16.63
N LEU A 278 -2.13 -0.79 15.87
CA LEU A 278 -1.80 -0.65 14.45
C LEU A 278 -0.31 -0.39 14.21
N ARG A 279 0.33 0.40 15.08
CA ARG A 279 1.79 0.59 15.04
C ARG A 279 2.54 -0.73 15.26
N GLU A 280 2.18 -1.50 16.27
CA GLU A 280 2.82 -2.78 16.56
C GLU A 280 2.56 -3.81 15.45
N ASN A 281 1.39 -3.77 14.79
CA ASN A 281 1.10 -4.59 13.62
C ASN A 281 2.08 -4.25 12.47
N ALA A 282 2.28 -2.94 12.18
CA ALA A 282 3.20 -2.52 11.13
C ALA A 282 4.64 -2.95 11.43
N LYS A 283 5.09 -2.79 12.68
CA LYS A 283 6.41 -3.28 13.11
C LYS A 283 6.56 -4.79 12.91
N ARG A 284 5.58 -5.54 13.34
CA ARG A 284 5.58 -7.01 13.20
C ARG A 284 5.58 -7.46 11.75
N MET A 285 4.76 -6.82 10.89
CA MET A 285 4.62 -7.20 9.48
C MET A 285 5.84 -6.80 8.65
N PHE A 286 6.33 -5.58 8.81
CA PHE A 286 7.35 -5.00 7.94
C PHE A 286 8.75 -4.96 8.56
N GLY A 287 8.92 -5.32 9.83
CA GLY A 287 10.21 -5.30 10.51
C GLY A 287 10.82 -3.91 10.71
N ILE A 288 9.98 -2.90 10.94
CA ILE A 288 10.35 -1.46 11.03
C ILE A 288 10.32 -0.95 12.45
#